data_acc16199aefda018ae8efe19999abe40
#
_entry.id   acc16199aefda018ae8efe19999abe40
#
_cell.length_a   1.000
_cell.length_b   1.000
_cell.length_c   1.000
_cell.angle_alpha   90.00
_cell.angle_beta   90.00
_cell.angle_gamma   90.00
#
_symmetry.space_group_name_H-M   'P 1'
#
loop_
_entity.id
_entity.type
_entity.pdbx_description
1 polymer ?
#
loop_
_entity_poly.entity_id
_entity_poly.type
_entity_poly.pdbx_seq_one_letter_code
_entity_poly.pdbx_strand_id
1 'polypeptide(L)'
;MSMQFKLSIQAAVAVIAAAMLSACDGSLRRERPAAAKLEVVRADPARNRLWVLDLEVISVYDNTNGRRLRRIVLPEWIVLPKQYSCLPDLALDSSGTAFVSSNVLPVLWRIDPQRYEVTRIELALDTDTDKDVGFTGLSFAGDGTLLAAGAMAAALWQIDTSAASARKIASYPSVVRGCDPATLVRAGRDQTRSVIAASQPK
;
A
#
# COMPACT_ATOMS: atom_id res chain seq x y z
N MET A 1 75.07 14.41 24.60
CA MET A 1 74.39 13.20 24.01
C MET A 1 72.98 13.00 24.52
N SER A 2 72.18 14.02 24.83
CA SER A 2 70.86 13.88 25.46
C SER A 2 69.71 14.49 24.66
N MET A 3 69.96 15.21 23.56
CA MET A 3 68.93 15.91 22.81
C MET A 3 68.36 15.18 21.58
N GLN A 4 69.07 14.18 21.08
CA GLN A 4 68.64 13.37 19.93
C GLN A 4 67.62 12.31 20.30
N PHE A 5 67.59 11.82 21.54
CA PHE A 5 66.70 10.74 21.98
C PHE A 5 65.24 11.19 22.24
N LYS A 6 65.06 12.46 22.56
CA LYS A 6 63.71 13.01 22.81
C LYS A 6 62.89 13.24 21.53
N LEU A 7 63.52 13.51 20.39
CA LEU A 7 62.82 13.74 19.13
C LEU A 7 62.26 12.42 18.54
N SER A 8 62.98 11.32 18.75
CA SER A 8 62.53 10.02 18.20
C SER A 8 61.29 9.45 18.89
N ILE A 9 61.13 9.73 20.18
CA ILE A 9 59.96 9.22 20.95
C ILE A 9 58.70 10.01 20.60
N GLN A 10 58.81 11.31 20.37
CA GLN A 10 57.68 12.14 19.98
C GLN A 10 57.16 11.82 18.56
N ALA A 11 58.03 11.48 17.63
CA ALA A 11 57.64 11.07 16.30
C ALA A 11 56.95 9.72 16.28
N ALA A 12 57.40 8.77 17.12
CA ALA A 12 56.79 7.43 17.21
C ALA A 12 55.38 7.49 17.84
N VAL A 13 55.14 8.33 18.83
CA VAL A 13 53.80 8.49 19.47
C VAL A 13 52.81 9.16 18.53
N ALA A 14 53.25 10.13 17.69
CA ALA A 14 52.37 10.75 16.72
C ALA A 14 51.90 9.82 15.61
N VAL A 15 52.73 8.86 15.16
CA VAL A 15 52.37 7.89 14.14
C VAL A 15 51.38 6.84 14.69
N ILE A 16 51.50 6.41 15.94
CA ILE A 16 50.61 5.45 16.57
C ILE A 16 49.23 6.12 16.81
N ALA A 17 49.18 7.39 17.20
CA ALA A 17 47.92 8.12 17.39
C ALA A 17 47.16 8.32 16.05
N ALA A 18 47.86 8.57 14.95
CA ALA A 18 47.25 8.69 13.63
C ALA A 18 46.71 7.35 13.10
N ALA A 19 47.36 6.22 13.39
CA ALA A 19 46.90 4.89 13.01
C ALA A 19 45.64 4.43 13.80
N MET A 20 45.50 4.89 15.04
CA MET A 20 44.30 4.57 15.86
C MET A 20 43.06 5.37 15.48
N LEU A 21 43.19 6.54 14.89
CA LEU A 21 42.07 7.37 14.43
C LEU A 21 41.50 6.87 13.08
N SER A 22 42.28 6.17 12.27
CA SER A 22 41.81 5.57 11.02
C SER A 22 41.05 4.24 11.20
N ALA A 23 41.11 3.60 12.37
CA ALA A 23 40.48 2.32 12.65
C ALA A 23 39.03 2.48 13.19
N CYS A 24 38.54 3.66 13.48
CA CYS A 24 37.19 3.91 13.99
C CYS A 24 36.18 4.35 12.92
N ASP A 25 36.58 4.45 11.64
CA ASP A 25 35.67 4.77 10.54
C ASP A 25 35.16 3.52 9.81
N GLY A 26 35.10 2.41 10.53
CA GLY A 26 34.25 1.31 10.21
C GLY A 26 32.82 1.69 10.52
N SER A 27 32.24 2.57 9.70
CA SER A 27 30.79 2.76 9.65
C SER A 27 30.18 1.38 9.36
N LEU A 28 29.80 0.68 10.42
CA LEU A 28 28.75 -0.32 10.36
C LEU A 28 27.52 0.39 9.77
N ARG A 29 27.52 0.59 8.45
CA ARG A 29 26.27 0.72 7.72
C ARG A 29 25.52 -0.57 8.03
N ARG A 30 24.81 -0.56 9.15
CA ARG A 30 23.70 -1.44 9.35
C ARG A 30 22.83 -1.18 8.13
N GLU A 31 22.97 -2.01 7.10
CA GLU A 31 21.95 -2.10 6.07
C GLU A 31 20.66 -2.33 6.85
N ARG A 32 19.89 -1.27 6.99
CA ARG A 32 18.53 -1.38 7.48
C ARG A 32 17.90 -2.39 6.53
N PRO A 33 17.43 -3.58 7.00
CA PRO A 33 16.75 -4.51 6.12
C PRO A 33 15.72 -3.67 5.36
N ALA A 34 15.71 -3.77 4.04
CA ALA A 34 14.80 -3.03 3.19
C ALA A 34 13.40 -3.28 3.77
N ALA A 35 12.84 -2.29 4.45
CA ALA A 35 11.51 -2.40 5.01
C ALA A 35 10.61 -2.80 3.86
N ALA A 36 9.77 -3.81 4.06
CA ALA A 36 8.83 -4.26 3.06
C ALA A 36 8.05 -3.03 2.59
N LYS A 37 8.33 -2.57 1.37
CA LYS A 37 7.80 -1.34 0.83
C LYS A 37 6.45 -1.68 0.20
N LEU A 38 5.36 -1.22 0.81
CA LEU A 38 4.11 -1.12 0.08
C LEU A 38 4.34 -0.05 -1.00
N GLU A 39 4.08 -0.36 -2.25
CA GLU A 39 4.14 0.62 -3.31
C GLU A 39 3.04 0.30 -4.32
N VAL A 40 1.95 1.04 -4.21
CA VAL A 40 0.85 1.02 -5.17
C VAL A 40 0.92 2.28 -6.00
N VAL A 41 1.08 2.13 -7.31
CA VAL A 41 1.19 3.26 -8.24
C VAL A 41 -0.06 3.32 -9.11
N ARG A 42 -0.66 4.50 -9.22
CA ARG A 42 -1.78 4.78 -10.11
C ARG A 42 -1.51 6.05 -10.93
N ALA A 43 -1.72 5.94 -12.22
CA ALA A 43 -1.61 7.07 -13.13
C ALA A 43 -2.94 7.84 -13.22
N ASP A 44 -2.86 9.17 -13.20
CA ASP A 44 -3.92 10.10 -13.56
C ASP A 44 -3.49 10.86 -14.82
N PRO A 45 -3.69 10.29 -16.01
CA PRO A 45 -3.22 10.88 -17.25
C PRO A 45 -3.93 12.20 -17.58
N ALA A 46 -5.18 12.38 -17.15
CA ALA A 46 -5.93 13.60 -17.38
C ALA A 46 -5.31 14.82 -16.68
N ARG A 47 -4.58 14.60 -15.57
CA ARG A 47 -3.88 15.64 -14.81
C ARG A 47 -2.38 15.51 -14.85
N ASN A 48 -1.89 14.56 -15.65
CA ASN A 48 -0.45 14.26 -15.78
C ASN A 48 0.22 13.97 -14.42
N ARG A 49 -0.40 13.12 -13.60
CA ARG A 49 0.05 12.80 -12.25
C ARG A 49 0.26 11.31 -12.05
N LEU A 50 1.19 10.98 -11.15
CA LEU A 50 1.35 9.65 -10.57
C LEU A 50 1.03 9.73 -9.08
N TRP A 51 0.15 8.86 -8.62
CA TRP A 51 -0.19 8.67 -7.22
C TRP A 51 0.52 7.42 -6.71
N VAL A 52 1.24 7.55 -5.62
CA VAL A 52 2.01 6.46 -5.03
C VAL A 52 1.59 6.32 -3.57
N LEU A 53 1.01 5.18 -3.23
CA LEU A 53 0.73 4.79 -1.85
C LEU A 53 1.90 3.96 -1.33
N ASP A 54 2.51 4.39 -0.24
CA ASP A 54 3.47 3.60 0.53
C ASP A 54 2.92 3.26 1.93
N LEU A 55 3.74 2.68 2.80
CA LEU A 55 3.31 2.27 4.15
C LEU A 55 2.91 3.43 5.06
N GLU A 56 3.31 4.64 4.78
CA GLU A 56 3.15 5.78 5.68
C GLU A 56 2.32 6.90 5.08
N VAL A 57 2.39 7.08 3.76
CA VAL A 57 1.86 8.26 3.10
C VAL A 57 1.46 7.99 1.66
N ILE A 58 0.71 8.92 1.10
CA ILE A 58 0.52 9.04 -0.35
C ILE A 58 1.38 10.18 -0.87
N SER A 59 2.13 9.90 -1.91
CA SER A 59 2.89 10.90 -2.65
C SER A 59 2.30 11.10 -4.03
N VAL A 60 2.14 12.35 -4.45
CA VAL A 60 1.69 12.69 -5.80
C VAL A 60 2.85 13.34 -6.54
N TYR A 61 3.12 12.84 -7.74
CA TYR A 61 4.21 13.31 -8.59
C TYR A 61 3.68 13.86 -9.92
N ASP A 62 4.39 14.81 -10.46
CA ASP A 62 4.26 15.22 -11.86
C ASP A 62 4.84 14.10 -12.74
N ASN A 63 4.03 13.56 -13.63
CA ASN A 63 4.41 12.43 -14.47
C ASN A 63 5.41 12.81 -15.58
N THR A 64 5.57 14.11 -15.90
CA THR A 64 6.53 14.57 -16.92
C THR A 64 7.95 14.59 -16.40
N ASN A 65 8.16 15.08 -15.18
CA ASN A 65 9.49 15.37 -14.64
C ASN A 65 9.82 14.64 -13.33
N GLY A 66 8.88 13.84 -12.80
CA GLY A 66 9.06 13.07 -11.58
C GLY A 66 9.11 13.92 -10.29
N ARG A 67 8.83 15.22 -10.37
CA ARG A 67 8.84 16.10 -9.21
C ARG A 67 7.66 15.78 -8.29
N ARG A 68 7.93 15.60 -6.99
CA ARG A 68 6.85 15.41 -6.02
C ARG A 68 6.06 16.71 -5.83
N LEU A 69 4.77 16.65 -6.13
CA LEU A 69 3.82 17.73 -5.99
C LEU A 69 3.25 17.81 -4.58
N ARG A 70 2.96 16.66 -3.97
CA ARG A 70 2.33 16.60 -2.66
C ARG A 70 2.76 15.35 -1.89
N ARG A 71 2.76 15.46 -0.56
CA ARG A 71 2.80 14.37 0.42
C ARG A 71 1.54 14.48 1.25
N ILE A 72 0.77 13.40 1.34
CA ILE A 72 -0.55 13.35 1.98
C ILE A 72 -0.50 12.28 3.06
N VAL A 73 -0.77 12.68 4.30
CA VAL A 73 -0.89 11.77 5.43
C VAL A 73 -2.37 11.43 5.61
N LEU A 74 -2.67 10.14 5.77
CA LEU A 74 -4.02 9.67 6.05
C LEU A 74 -4.26 9.71 7.56
N PRO A 75 -5.34 10.35 8.04
CA PRO A 75 -5.66 10.35 9.46
C PRO A 75 -5.97 8.93 9.94
N GLU A 76 -5.48 8.56 11.11
CA GLU A 76 -5.70 7.24 11.74
C GLU A 76 -5.28 6.05 10.84
N TRP A 77 -4.26 6.25 10.01
CA TRP A 77 -3.76 5.23 9.10
C TRP A 77 -3.05 4.10 9.87
N ILE A 78 -3.58 2.89 9.73
CA ILE A 78 -2.99 1.66 10.26
C ILE A 78 -2.97 0.62 9.15
N VAL A 79 -1.87 -0.13 9.06
CA VAL A 79 -1.68 -1.20 8.08
C VAL A 79 -1.28 -2.49 8.80
N LEU A 80 -1.99 -3.58 8.53
CA LEU A 80 -1.52 -4.92 8.88
C LEU A 80 -0.44 -5.37 7.90
N PRO A 81 0.66 -5.98 8.41
CA PRO A 81 1.69 -6.54 7.55
C PRO A 81 1.14 -7.59 6.58
N LYS A 82 1.74 -7.69 5.40
CA LYS A 82 1.35 -8.60 4.32
C LYS A 82 1.20 -10.07 4.75
N GLN A 83 1.97 -10.50 5.74
CA GLN A 83 1.91 -11.88 6.26
C GLN A 83 0.58 -12.23 6.95
N TYR A 84 -0.19 -11.23 7.36
CA TYR A 84 -1.47 -11.44 8.06
C TYR A 84 -2.69 -11.12 7.18
N SER A 85 -2.49 -10.30 6.14
CA SER A 85 -3.58 -9.82 5.30
C SER A 85 -3.06 -9.37 3.93
N CYS A 86 -3.96 -9.21 2.98
CA CYS A 86 -3.67 -8.44 1.78
C CYS A 86 -3.39 -6.97 2.14
N LEU A 87 -2.57 -6.31 1.36
CA LEU A 87 -2.20 -4.91 1.61
C LEU A 87 -3.33 -3.96 1.15
N PRO A 88 -3.43 -2.76 1.75
CA PRO A 88 -4.29 -1.70 1.24
C PRO A 88 -3.99 -1.36 -0.21
N ASP A 89 -4.98 -0.80 -0.89
CA ASP A 89 -4.84 -0.36 -2.28
C ASP A 89 -5.32 1.09 -2.45
N LEU A 90 -5.00 1.65 -3.61
CA LEU A 90 -5.40 2.98 -4.06
C LEU A 90 -6.05 2.86 -5.42
N ALA A 91 -7.24 3.45 -5.60
CA ALA A 91 -7.91 3.56 -6.89
C ALA A 91 -8.25 5.02 -7.20
N LEU A 92 -8.29 5.35 -8.47
CA LEU A 92 -8.73 6.67 -8.96
C LEU A 92 -10.04 6.51 -9.72
N ASP A 93 -10.99 7.37 -9.46
CA ASP A 93 -12.19 7.47 -10.29
C ASP A 93 -11.94 8.28 -11.57
N SER A 94 -12.94 8.40 -12.43
CA SER A 94 -12.85 9.17 -13.68
C SER A 94 -12.63 10.66 -13.47
N SER A 95 -12.99 11.19 -12.30
CA SER A 95 -12.73 12.59 -11.92
C SER A 95 -11.31 12.79 -11.37
N GLY A 96 -10.55 11.71 -11.13
CA GLY A 96 -9.23 11.70 -10.52
C GLY A 96 -9.26 11.77 -8.99
N THR A 97 -10.44 11.66 -8.37
CA THR A 97 -10.56 11.48 -6.93
C THR A 97 -9.90 10.15 -6.54
N ALA A 98 -9.02 10.20 -5.56
CA ALA A 98 -8.36 9.00 -5.06
C ALA A 98 -9.13 8.40 -3.89
N PHE A 99 -9.23 7.07 -3.89
CA PHE A 99 -9.77 6.27 -2.80
C PHE A 99 -8.70 5.31 -2.32
N VAL A 100 -8.53 5.22 -1.00
CA VAL A 100 -7.58 4.32 -0.36
C VAL A 100 -8.32 3.43 0.62
N SER A 101 -8.07 2.13 0.56
CA SER A 101 -8.68 1.16 1.47
C SER A 101 -7.86 0.99 2.75
N SER A 102 -8.51 0.54 3.83
CA SER A 102 -7.86 0.01 5.02
C SER A 102 -7.96 -1.51 5.03
N ASN A 103 -6.86 -2.20 5.27
CA ASN A 103 -6.90 -3.65 5.48
C ASN A 103 -7.17 -4.06 6.93
N VAL A 104 -7.54 -3.11 7.79
CA VAL A 104 -7.81 -3.30 9.22
C VAL A 104 -9.25 -2.97 9.57
N LEU A 105 -9.81 -1.93 8.94
CA LEU A 105 -11.09 -1.32 9.29
C LEU A 105 -11.98 -1.19 8.05
N PRO A 106 -13.32 -1.16 8.19
CA PRO A 106 -14.24 -0.88 7.11
C PRO A 106 -14.28 0.63 6.80
N VAL A 107 -13.14 1.18 6.43
CA VAL A 107 -12.99 2.60 6.11
C VAL A 107 -12.31 2.82 4.77
N LEU A 108 -12.62 3.94 4.13
CA LEU A 108 -11.90 4.50 3.00
C LEU A 108 -11.44 5.91 3.33
N TRP A 109 -10.36 6.32 2.69
CA TRP A 109 -9.97 7.72 2.60
C TRP A 109 -10.23 8.20 1.18
N ARG A 110 -11.06 9.22 1.03
CA ARG A 110 -11.28 9.94 -0.21
C ARG A 110 -10.40 11.18 -0.25
N ILE A 111 -9.71 11.41 -1.35
CA ILE A 111 -8.78 12.53 -1.51
C ILE A 111 -9.18 13.33 -2.74
N ASP A 112 -9.44 14.62 -2.53
CA ASP A 112 -9.75 15.56 -3.61
C ASP A 112 -8.55 15.73 -4.54
N PRO A 113 -8.69 15.60 -5.86
CA PRO A 113 -7.57 15.63 -6.79
C PRO A 113 -6.95 17.03 -6.99
N GLN A 114 -7.62 18.10 -6.56
CA GLN A 114 -7.14 19.46 -6.73
C GLN A 114 -6.59 20.05 -5.43
N ARG A 115 -7.35 19.92 -4.34
CA ARG A 115 -7.00 20.47 -3.03
C ARG A 115 -6.20 19.52 -2.17
N TYR A 116 -6.24 18.20 -2.50
CA TYR A 116 -5.63 17.12 -1.73
C TYR A 116 -6.17 17.00 -0.30
N GLU A 117 -7.41 17.48 -0.10
CA GLU A 117 -8.12 17.32 1.16
C GLU A 117 -8.52 15.85 1.33
N VAL A 118 -8.29 15.32 2.53
CA VAL A 118 -8.59 13.94 2.89
C VAL A 118 -9.89 13.90 3.68
N THR A 119 -10.84 13.08 3.23
CA THR A 119 -12.06 12.74 3.97
C THR A 119 -12.01 11.26 4.32
N ARG A 120 -12.05 10.92 5.61
CA ARG A 120 -12.21 9.55 6.08
C ARG A 120 -13.69 9.18 6.04
N ILE A 121 -14.01 8.04 5.44
CA ILE A 121 -15.37 7.51 5.27
C ILE A 121 -15.45 6.18 6.03
N GLU A 122 -16.27 6.12 7.06
CA GLU A 122 -16.63 4.86 7.73
C GLU A 122 -17.75 4.18 6.95
N LEU A 123 -17.57 2.91 6.61
CA LEU A 123 -18.51 2.16 5.79
C LEU A 123 -19.42 1.30 6.68
N ALA A 124 -20.73 1.49 6.55
CA ALA A 124 -21.70 0.57 7.11
C ALA A 124 -21.70 -0.72 6.27
N LEU A 125 -21.51 -1.88 6.92
CA LEU A 125 -21.53 -3.18 6.26
C LEU A 125 -22.95 -3.74 6.27
N ASP A 126 -23.35 -4.42 5.20
CA ASP A 126 -24.68 -5.04 5.08
C ASP A 126 -24.83 -6.37 5.84
N THR A 127 -23.74 -6.86 6.42
CA THR A 127 -23.75 -8.12 7.19
C THR A 127 -23.06 -7.94 8.55
N ASP A 128 -23.82 -8.14 9.62
CA ASP A 128 -23.30 -8.07 11.01
C ASP A 128 -22.44 -9.28 11.41
N THR A 129 -22.49 -10.36 10.64
CA THR A 129 -21.81 -11.61 10.96
C THR A 129 -20.40 -11.68 10.39
N ASP A 130 -20.03 -10.72 9.57
CA ASP A 130 -18.77 -10.76 8.84
C ASP A 130 -17.66 -10.13 9.66
N LYS A 131 -16.73 -10.98 10.09
CA LYS A 131 -15.52 -10.56 10.80
C LYS A 131 -14.42 -10.05 9.86
N ASP A 132 -14.69 -10.00 8.57
CA ASP A 132 -13.80 -9.44 7.55
C ASP A 132 -14.00 -7.93 7.52
N VAL A 133 -13.30 -7.27 8.40
CA VAL A 133 -13.53 -5.84 8.71
C VAL A 133 -12.72 -4.87 7.87
N GLY A 134 -11.83 -5.34 7.00
CA GLY A 134 -10.97 -4.50 6.16
C GLY A 134 -11.15 -4.78 4.68
N PHE A 135 -10.72 -3.84 3.85
CA PHE A 135 -10.74 -3.94 2.40
C PHE A 135 -9.33 -3.82 1.83
N THR A 136 -9.08 -4.58 0.78
CA THR A 136 -7.86 -4.53 -0.02
C THR A 136 -8.24 -4.43 -1.47
N GLY A 137 -7.29 -4.23 -2.37
CA GLY A 137 -7.55 -4.25 -3.80
C GLY A 137 -8.80 -3.45 -4.19
N LEU A 138 -8.63 -2.20 -4.61
CA LEU A 138 -9.72 -1.35 -5.08
C LEU A 138 -9.74 -1.30 -6.60
N SER A 139 -10.94 -1.34 -7.19
CA SER A 139 -11.12 -1.20 -8.64
C SER A 139 -12.45 -0.55 -8.96
N PHE A 140 -12.46 0.39 -9.89
CA PHE A 140 -13.69 0.89 -10.49
C PHE A 140 -14.10 -0.03 -11.64
N ALA A 141 -15.36 -0.48 -11.63
CA ALA A 141 -15.99 -1.12 -12.76
C ALA A 141 -16.30 -0.08 -13.86
N GLY A 142 -16.61 -0.57 -15.07
CA GLY A 142 -16.87 0.33 -16.20
C GLY A 142 -18.10 1.24 -16.04
N ASP A 143 -19.00 0.91 -15.14
CA ASP A 143 -20.17 1.72 -14.76
C ASP A 143 -19.89 2.72 -13.62
N GLY A 144 -18.64 2.81 -13.15
CA GLY A 144 -18.22 3.67 -12.06
C GLY A 144 -18.43 3.07 -10.65
N THR A 145 -18.91 1.84 -10.55
CA THR A 145 -19.04 1.15 -9.25
C THR A 145 -17.67 0.87 -8.65
N LEU A 146 -17.46 1.22 -7.38
CA LEU A 146 -16.26 0.86 -6.65
C LEU A 146 -16.38 -0.55 -6.09
N LEU A 147 -15.45 -1.41 -6.48
CA LEU A 147 -15.31 -2.78 -5.98
C LEU A 147 -14.10 -2.89 -5.06
N ALA A 148 -14.22 -3.71 -4.02
CA ALA A 148 -13.14 -4.02 -3.10
C ALA A 148 -13.06 -5.52 -2.83
N ALA A 149 -11.84 -6.03 -2.58
CA ALA A 149 -11.63 -7.36 -2.04
C ALA A 149 -11.62 -7.31 -0.51
N GLY A 150 -12.16 -8.34 0.16
CA GLY A 150 -12.04 -8.48 1.62
C GLY A 150 -10.59 -8.74 2.04
N ALA A 151 -10.19 -8.17 3.18
CA ALA A 151 -8.81 -8.24 3.65
C ALA A 151 -8.42 -9.63 4.17
N MET A 152 -9.33 -10.31 4.85
CA MET A 152 -9.08 -11.59 5.54
C MET A 152 -9.71 -12.78 4.81
N ALA A 153 -10.79 -12.57 4.09
CA ALA A 153 -11.52 -13.59 3.36
C ALA A 153 -11.62 -13.25 1.87
N ALA A 154 -11.65 -14.26 1.02
CA ALA A 154 -11.87 -14.06 -0.41
C ALA A 154 -13.34 -13.67 -0.66
N ALA A 155 -13.64 -12.40 -0.46
CA ALA A 155 -14.96 -11.81 -0.65
C ALA A 155 -14.86 -10.60 -1.57
N LEU A 156 -15.89 -10.42 -2.40
CA LEU A 156 -16.04 -9.25 -3.26
C LEU A 156 -17.12 -8.34 -2.70
N TRP A 157 -16.78 -7.08 -2.55
CA TRP A 157 -17.64 -6.05 -2.00
C TRP A 157 -17.91 -4.96 -3.03
N GLN A 158 -19.11 -4.46 -3.05
CA GLN A 158 -19.52 -3.25 -3.74
C GLN A 158 -19.61 -2.13 -2.72
N ILE A 159 -18.96 -1.00 -3.00
CA ILE A 159 -18.91 0.15 -2.11
C ILE A 159 -19.67 1.32 -2.73
N ASP A 160 -20.61 1.86 -1.97
CA ASP A 160 -21.26 3.15 -2.24
C ASP A 160 -20.61 4.23 -1.38
N THR A 161 -19.76 5.04 -2.01
CA THR A 161 -19.04 6.11 -1.31
C THR A 161 -19.94 7.31 -0.95
N SER A 162 -21.10 7.44 -1.57
CA SER A 162 -22.07 8.49 -1.28
C SER A 162 -22.96 8.13 -0.09
N ALA A 163 -23.37 6.86 0.00
CA ALA A 163 -24.14 6.34 1.12
C ALA A 163 -23.26 5.88 2.29
N ALA A 164 -21.92 5.94 2.15
CA ALA A 164 -20.96 5.41 3.11
C ALA A 164 -21.27 3.95 3.52
N SER A 165 -21.52 3.09 2.54
CA SER A 165 -21.90 1.70 2.78
C SER A 165 -21.13 0.73 1.89
N ALA A 166 -21.00 -0.52 2.37
CA ALA A 166 -20.42 -1.61 1.61
C ALA A 166 -21.32 -2.85 1.69
N ARG A 167 -21.58 -3.45 0.53
CA ARG A 167 -22.39 -4.65 0.39
C ARG A 167 -21.55 -5.78 -0.15
N LYS A 168 -21.59 -6.93 0.52
CA LYS A 168 -20.95 -8.15 0.04
C LYS A 168 -21.74 -8.72 -1.13
N ILE A 169 -21.10 -8.83 -2.29
CA ILE A 169 -21.74 -9.34 -3.51
C ILE A 169 -21.31 -10.76 -3.87
N ALA A 170 -20.19 -11.24 -3.34
CA ALA A 170 -19.75 -12.62 -3.50
C ALA A 170 -18.80 -13.05 -2.39
N SER A 171 -18.82 -14.35 -2.07
CA SER A 171 -17.82 -15.03 -1.24
C SER A 171 -17.24 -16.20 -2.00
N TYR A 172 -15.95 -16.45 -1.83
CA TYR A 172 -15.23 -17.50 -2.52
C TYR A 172 -14.62 -18.48 -1.53
N PRO A 173 -14.43 -19.76 -1.91
CA PRO A 173 -13.71 -20.71 -1.08
C PRO A 173 -12.31 -20.20 -0.69
N SER A 174 -11.81 -20.61 0.47
CA SER A 174 -10.51 -20.21 1.00
C SER A 174 -9.32 -20.55 0.11
N VAL A 175 -9.50 -21.44 -0.85
CA VAL A 175 -8.48 -21.77 -1.89
C VAL A 175 -8.31 -20.64 -2.91
N VAL A 176 -9.30 -19.76 -3.05
CA VAL A 176 -9.22 -18.57 -3.92
C VAL A 176 -8.51 -17.48 -3.14
N ARG A 177 -7.25 -17.26 -3.44
CA ARG A 177 -6.47 -16.17 -2.87
C ARG A 177 -6.53 -14.97 -3.82
N GLY A 178 -7.38 -14.01 -3.51
CA GLY A 178 -7.53 -12.80 -4.31
C GLY A 178 -7.50 -11.56 -3.44
N CYS A 179 -6.40 -10.80 -3.55
CA CYS A 179 -6.31 -9.46 -2.96
C CYS A 179 -6.77 -8.36 -3.92
N ASP A 180 -7.28 -8.75 -5.08
CA ASP A 180 -7.66 -7.85 -6.17
C ASP A 180 -9.07 -8.21 -6.67
N PRO A 181 -10.00 -7.24 -6.73
CA PRO A 181 -11.37 -7.48 -7.18
C PRO A 181 -11.46 -8.11 -8.57
N ALA A 182 -10.58 -7.73 -9.50
CA ALA A 182 -10.58 -8.28 -10.85
C ALA A 182 -10.27 -9.79 -10.86
N THR A 183 -9.43 -10.27 -9.94
CA THR A 183 -9.15 -11.69 -9.74
C THR A 183 -10.37 -12.41 -9.20
N LEU A 184 -11.08 -11.84 -8.23
CA LEU A 184 -12.29 -12.41 -7.66
C LEU A 184 -13.44 -12.47 -8.68
N VAL A 185 -13.63 -11.42 -9.48
CA VAL A 185 -14.62 -11.41 -10.57
C VAL A 185 -14.34 -12.50 -11.61
N ARG A 186 -13.05 -12.73 -11.94
CA ARG A 186 -12.69 -13.86 -12.86
C ARG A 186 -13.00 -15.19 -12.24
N ALA A 187 -12.62 -15.42 -10.98
CA ALA A 187 -12.90 -16.68 -10.27
C ALA A 187 -14.41 -16.99 -10.22
N GLY A 188 -15.26 -15.99 -9.99
CA GLY A 188 -16.71 -16.14 -10.01
C GLY A 188 -17.23 -16.58 -11.38
N ARG A 189 -16.72 -16.03 -12.47
CA ARG A 189 -17.10 -16.42 -13.84
C ARG A 189 -16.70 -17.86 -14.15
N ASP A 190 -15.53 -18.28 -13.72
CA ASP A 190 -15.04 -19.64 -13.96
C ASP A 190 -15.85 -20.68 -13.16
N GLN A 191 -16.24 -20.37 -11.92
CA GLN A 191 -17.16 -21.21 -11.15
C GLN A 191 -18.53 -21.36 -11.84
N THR A 192 -19.10 -20.26 -12.32
CA THR A 192 -20.40 -20.30 -13.04
C THR A 192 -20.32 -21.14 -14.30
N ARG A 193 -19.24 -21.03 -15.07
CA ARG A 193 -19.02 -21.85 -16.28
C ARG A 193 -18.91 -23.33 -15.95
N SER A 194 -18.21 -23.70 -14.87
CA SER A 194 -18.05 -25.08 -14.44
C SER A 194 -19.39 -25.72 -14.02
N VAL A 195 -20.24 -24.96 -13.31
CA VAL A 195 -21.59 -25.41 -12.91
C VAL A 195 -22.48 -25.65 -14.14
N ILE A 196 -22.47 -24.72 -15.10
CA ILE A 196 -23.27 -24.86 -16.35
C ILE A 196 -22.79 -26.06 -17.16
N ALA A 197 -21.49 -26.29 -17.28
CA ALA A 197 -20.94 -27.45 -18.00
C ALA A 197 -21.29 -28.77 -17.33
N ALA A 198 -21.35 -28.83 -16.01
CA ALA A 198 -21.72 -30.01 -15.25
C ALA A 198 -23.24 -30.33 -15.30
N SER A 199 -24.08 -29.35 -15.59
CA SER A 199 -25.54 -29.47 -15.65
C SER A 199 -26.10 -29.79 -17.05
N GLN A 200 -25.26 -29.91 -18.07
CA GLN A 200 -25.69 -30.31 -19.41
C GLN A 200 -25.89 -31.85 -19.43
N PRO A 201 -27.10 -32.37 -19.73
CA PRO A 201 -27.34 -33.81 -19.89
C PRO A 201 -26.51 -34.35 -21.08
N LYS A 202 -25.91 -35.51 -20.87
CA LYS A 202 -25.20 -36.28 -21.90
C LYS A 202 -26.19 -36.87 -22.89
#